data_dd929bd67832f4b972bc144440a6ce00
#
_entry.id   dd929bd67832f4b972bc144440a6ce00
#
_cell.length_a   1.000
_cell.length_b   1.000
_cell.length_c   1.000
_cell.angle_alpha   90.00
_cell.angle_beta   90.00
_cell.angle_gamma   90.00
#
_symmetry.space_group_name_H-M   'P 1'
#
loop_
_entity.id
_entity.type
_entity.pdbx_description
1 polymer ?
#
loop_
_entity_poly.entity_id
_entity_poly.type
_entity_poly.pdbx_seq_one_letter_code
_entity_poly.pdbx_strand_id
1 'polypeptide(L)'
;MTDQAPPPVADTVARALVHLFETGRLVGDPGRIAVIPGDRGGLSYGRAQATRASGALYRVVERYLADPAAREAGLLRPFLDRLATRDPALDYDAGFHQALRRAGTDPAMTRAQDRVVDALYWAPACAEAAAMGLDEPLSRAVVYDSHIHGSWALCRDRTVDAYGPPDRLGPRAWTRVYVQMRRTWLA
;
A
#
# COMPACT_ATOMS: atom_id res chain seq x y z
N MET A 1 3.14 -23.80 5.44
CA MET A 1 3.75 -22.54 5.96
C MET A 1 5.08 -22.40 5.23
N THR A 2 5.11 -21.64 4.14
CA THR A 2 6.38 -21.29 3.49
C THR A 2 7.01 -20.18 4.32
N ASP A 3 8.08 -20.55 5.02
CA ASP A 3 8.99 -19.63 5.69
C ASP A 3 9.66 -18.79 4.59
N GLN A 4 9.06 -17.63 4.28
CA GLN A 4 9.68 -16.69 3.34
C GLN A 4 10.85 -16.03 4.07
N ALA A 5 12.05 -16.16 3.52
CA ALA A 5 13.22 -15.44 4.00
C ALA A 5 12.89 -13.94 4.16
N PRO A 6 13.43 -13.28 5.20
CA PRO A 6 13.20 -11.85 5.40
C PRO A 6 13.61 -11.06 4.14
N PRO A 7 12.86 -10.01 3.78
CA PRO A 7 13.19 -9.20 2.61
C PRO A 7 14.58 -8.58 2.75
N PRO A 8 15.30 -8.35 1.64
CA PRO A 8 16.58 -7.68 1.67
C PRO A 8 16.49 -6.36 2.46
N VAL A 9 17.50 -6.04 3.24
CA VAL A 9 17.56 -4.81 4.07
C VAL A 9 17.26 -3.57 3.24
N ALA A 10 17.79 -3.50 2.03
CA ALA A 10 17.56 -2.39 1.10
C ALA A 10 16.08 -2.21 0.72
N ASP A 11 15.34 -3.29 0.53
CA ASP A 11 13.90 -3.25 0.23
C ASP A 11 13.10 -2.79 1.46
N THR A 12 13.50 -3.25 2.64
CA THR A 12 12.90 -2.81 3.91
C THR A 12 13.10 -1.31 4.12
N VAL A 13 14.30 -0.79 3.85
CA VAL A 13 14.61 0.65 3.94
C VAL A 13 13.82 1.44 2.90
N ALA A 14 13.75 0.98 1.65
CA ALA A 14 12.99 1.64 0.59
C ALA A 14 11.51 1.80 0.96
N ARG A 15 10.90 0.74 1.48
CA ARG A 15 9.49 0.74 1.92
C ARG A 15 9.27 1.66 3.14
N ALA A 16 10.19 1.66 4.10
CA ALA A 16 10.12 2.52 5.27
C ALA A 16 10.24 4.00 4.90
N LEU A 17 11.12 4.35 3.96
CA LEU A 17 11.27 5.71 3.45
C LEU A 17 9.99 6.20 2.76
N VAL A 18 9.42 5.41 1.85
CA VAL A 18 8.16 5.79 1.18
C VAL A 18 7.05 5.96 2.23
N HIS A 19 6.92 5.02 3.17
CA HIS A 19 5.93 5.15 4.25
C HIS A 19 6.12 6.42 5.11
N LEU A 20 7.37 6.79 5.40
CA LEU A 20 7.69 8.02 6.13
C LEU A 20 7.24 9.27 5.35
N PHE A 21 7.49 9.32 4.03
CA PHE A 21 7.06 10.45 3.20
C PHE A 21 5.53 10.55 3.09
N GLU A 22 4.83 9.41 3.00
CA GLU A 22 3.37 9.36 2.91
C GLU A 22 2.66 9.72 4.21
N THR A 23 3.22 9.34 5.37
CA THR A 23 2.50 9.41 6.65
C THR A 23 3.15 10.35 7.67
N GLY A 24 4.37 10.81 7.41
CA GLY A 24 5.19 11.55 8.37
C GLY A 24 5.67 10.71 9.56
N ARG A 25 5.51 9.40 9.51
CA ARG A 25 5.85 8.48 10.61
C ARG A 25 6.58 7.24 10.09
N LEU A 26 7.60 6.79 10.81
CA LEU A 26 8.28 5.53 10.51
C LEU A 26 7.38 4.31 10.75
N VAL A 27 6.54 4.40 11.79
CA VAL A 27 5.58 3.36 12.15
C VAL A 27 4.19 4.01 12.21
N GLY A 28 3.31 3.62 11.31
CA GLY A 28 1.92 4.05 11.33
C GLY A 28 1.12 3.38 12.44
N ASP A 29 -0.04 3.93 12.78
CA ASP A 29 -0.98 3.36 13.75
C ASP A 29 -1.87 2.30 13.06
N PRO A 30 -1.77 1.01 13.42
CA PRO A 30 -2.59 -0.05 12.82
C PRO A 30 -4.09 0.09 13.16
N GLY A 31 -4.43 0.78 14.23
CA GLY A 31 -5.81 0.99 14.68
C GLY A 31 -6.42 2.32 14.22
N ARG A 32 -5.68 3.14 13.49
CA ARG A 32 -6.18 4.46 13.04
C ARG A 32 -7.38 4.30 12.14
N ILE A 33 -8.45 5.03 12.48
CA ILE A 33 -9.64 5.17 11.64
C ILE A 33 -9.78 6.65 11.26
N ALA A 34 -10.08 6.91 10.00
CA ALA A 34 -10.45 8.24 9.54
C ALA A 34 -11.65 8.14 8.59
N VAL A 35 -12.57 9.09 8.73
CA VAL A 35 -13.68 9.33 7.80
C VAL A 35 -13.64 10.82 7.49
N ILE A 36 -13.38 11.16 6.23
CA ILE A 36 -13.34 12.54 5.77
C ILE A 36 -14.66 12.82 5.05
N PRO A 37 -15.47 13.76 5.55
CA PRO A 37 -16.73 14.13 4.89
C PRO A 37 -16.49 14.55 3.44
N GLY A 38 -17.26 13.95 2.52
CA GLY A 38 -17.13 14.22 1.07
C GLY A 38 -16.04 13.44 0.36
N ASP A 39 -15.19 12.68 1.06
CA ASP A 39 -14.23 11.77 0.43
C ASP A 39 -14.94 10.53 -0.13
N ARG A 40 -14.68 10.25 -1.40
CA ARG A 40 -15.25 9.07 -2.10
C ARG A 40 -14.71 7.75 -1.57
N GLY A 41 -13.57 7.75 -0.89
CA GLY A 41 -12.94 6.57 -0.27
C GLY A 41 -13.73 6.04 0.93
N GLY A 42 -14.52 6.91 1.58
CA GLY A 42 -15.22 6.60 2.84
C GLY A 42 -14.25 6.32 3.98
N LEU A 43 -14.61 5.38 4.86
CA LEU A 43 -13.76 4.97 5.97
C LEU A 43 -12.40 4.46 5.48
N SER A 44 -11.34 5.02 6.04
CA SER A 44 -9.96 4.53 5.89
C SER A 44 -9.43 4.00 7.22
N TYR A 45 -8.62 2.93 7.14
CA TYR A 45 -8.15 2.19 8.31
C TYR A 45 -6.67 1.82 8.21
N GLY A 46 -6.01 1.88 9.35
CA GLY A 46 -4.68 1.35 9.58
C GLY A 46 -3.54 2.19 9.01
N ARG A 47 -2.37 1.59 9.00
CA ARG A 47 -1.09 2.22 8.66
C ARG A 47 -1.06 2.78 7.24
N ALA A 48 -1.66 2.07 6.30
CA ALA A 48 -1.68 2.42 4.87
C ALA A 48 -3.03 3.01 4.41
N GLN A 49 -3.90 3.37 5.35
CA GLN A 49 -5.18 4.00 5.05
C GLN A 49 -6.01 3.19 4.04
N ALA A 50 -6.14 1.87 4.28
CA ALA A 50 -6.98 1.01 3.46
C ALA A 50 -8.43 1.49 3.47
N THR A 51 -8.97 1.88 2.31
CA THR A 51 -10.32 2.46 2.23
C THR A 51 -11.39 1.40 2.00
N ARG A 52 -12.60 1.67 2.53
CA ARG A 52 -13.78 0.83 2.29
C ARG A 52 -14.16 0.81 0.81
N ALA A 53 -14.23 1.96 0.17
CA ALA A 53 -14.72 2.08 -1.20
C ALA A 53 -13.79 1.43 -2.22
N SER A 54 -12.47 1.41 -2.01
CA SER A 54 -11.52 0.69 -2.88
C SER A 54 -11.61 -0.83 -2.74
N GLY A 55 -12.16 -1.32 -1.61
CA GLY A 55 -12.12 -2.72 -1.23
C GLY A 55 -10.81 -3.16 -0.56
N ALA A 56 -9.86 -2.26 -0.38
CA ALA A 56 -8.62 -2.59 0.33
C ALA A 56 -8.88 -2.96 1.80
N LEU A 57 -9.83 -2.28 2.46
CA LEU A 57 -10.22 -2.60 3.83
C LEU A 57 -10.85 -4.00 3.93
N TYR A 58 -11.68 -4.40 2.97
CA TYR A 58 -12.19 -5.77 2.91
C TYR A 58 -11.03 -6.78 2.88
N ARG A 59 -10.05 -6.59 2.01
CA ARG A 59 -8.89 -7.49 1.91
C ARG A 59 -8.07 -7.56 3.20
N VAL A 60 -7.93 -6.43 3.92
CA VAL A 60 -7.26 -6.40 5.22
C VAL A 60 -8.02 -7.25 6.24
N VAL A 61 -9.34 -7.05 6.35
CA VAL A 61 -10.17 -7.80 7.30
C VAL A 61 -10.22 -9.28 6.93
N GLU A 62 -10.43 -9.62 5.67
CA GLU A 62 -10.41 -11.01 5.18
C GLU A 62 -9.09 -11.71 5.52
N ARG A 63 -7.95 -11.03 5.26
CA ARG A 63 -6.63 -11.57 5.58
C ARG A 63 -6.41 -11.73 7.09
N TYR A 64 -6.90 -10.78 7.88
CA TYR A 64 -6.86 -10.88 9.34
C TYR A 64 -7.68 -12.06 9.85
N LEU A 65 -8.91 -12.25 9.35
CA LEU A 65 -9.78 -13.35 9.74
C LEU A 65 -9.23 -14.74 9.37
N ALA A 66 -8.35 -14.81 8.37
CA ALA A 66 -7.66 -16.02 7.93
C ALA A 66 -6.41 -16.35 8.76
N ASP A 67 -5.92 -15.42 9.60
CA ASP A 67 -4.74 -15.65 10.46
C ASP A 67 -5.20 -16.41 11.73
N PRO A 68 -4.71 -17.64 12.02
CA PRO A 68 -5.08 -18.39 13.20
C PRO A 68 -4.66 -17.72 14.52
N ALA A 69 -3.75 -16.75 14.48
CA ALA A 69 -3.34 -15.97 15.63
C ALA A 69 -4.17 -14.68 15.83
N ALA A 70 -5.22 -14.46 15.03
CA ALA A 70 -6.09 -13.29 15.13
C ALA A 70 -7.01 -13.39 16.35
N ARG A 71 -6.68 -12.64 17.41
CA ARG A 71 -7.38 -12.71 18.71
C ARG A 71 -8.78 -12.09 18.67
N GLU A 72 -8.94 -11.03 17.88
CA GLU A 72 -10.19 -10.26 17.80
C GLU A 72 -11.02 -10.60 16.54
N ALA A 73 -10.73 -11.74 15.88
CA ALA A 73 -11.41 -12.18 14.67
C ALA A 73 -12.93 -12.23 14.81
N GLY A 74 -13.43 -12.68 15.97
CA GLY A 74 -14.86 -12.77 16.27
C GLY A 74 -15.59 -11.44 16.22
N LEU A 75 -14.90 -10.32 16.52
CA LEU A 75 -15.51 -8.98 16.49
C LEU A 75 -15.67 -8.44 15.06
N LEU A 76 -14.81 -8.84 14.13
CA LEU A 76 -14.84 -8.35 12.76
C LEU A 76 -15.63 -9.25 11.80
N ARG A 77 -15.78 -10.54 12.13
CA ARG A 77 -16.51 -11.50 11.29
C ARG A 77 -17.92 -11.06 10.89
N PRO A 78 -18.75 -10.46 11.79
CA PRO A 78 -20.10 -10.02 11.41
C PRO A 78 -20.16 -8.93 10.36
N PHE A 79 -19.06 -8.21 10.14
CA PHE A 79 -18.99 -7.09 9.19
C PHE A 79 -18.43 -7.47 7.81
N LEU A 80 -17.98 -8.73 7.63
CA LEU A 80 -17.25 -9.13 6.42
C LEU A 80 -18.10 -9.00 5.16
N ASP A 81 -19.36 -9.46 5.18
CA ASP A 81 -20.26 -9.39 4.01
C ASP A 81 -20.61 -7.94 3.64
N ARG A 82 -20.81 -7.10 4.66
CA ARG A 82 -21.02 -5.65 4.45
C ARG A 82 -19.78 -4.97 3.86
N LEU A 83 -18.59 -5.37 4.25
CA LEU A 83 -17.34 -4.91 3.63
C LEU A 83 -17.19 -5.40 2.19
N ALA A 84 -17.54 -6.66 1.90
CA ALA A 84 -17.49 -7.22 0.56
C ALA A 84 -18.38 -6.43 -0.42
N THR A 85 -19.57 -6.00 0.05
CA THR A 85 -20.49 -5.15 -0.72
C THR A 85 -20.16 -3.65 -0.65
N ARG A 86 -19.10 -3.28 0.08
CA ARG A 86 -18.66 -1.88 0.26
C ARG A 86 -19.76 -1.00 0.87
N ASP A 87 -20.56 -1.53 1.81
CA ASP A 87 -21.68 -0.85 2.45
C ASP A 87 -21.24 0.50 3.06
N PRO A 88 -21.74 1.66 2.57
CA PRO A 88 -21.33 2.97 3.07
C PRO A 88 -21.78 3.24 4.51
N ALA A 89 -22.77 2.51 5.03
CA ALA A 89 -23.20 2.67 6.41
C ALA A 89 -22.12 2.25 7.42
N LEU A 90 -21.13 1.45 7.02
CA LEU A 90 -19.97 1.10 7.83
C LEU A 90 -19.10 2.32 8.18
N ASP A 91 -19.15 3.39 7.39
CA ASP A 91 -18.37 4.61 7.64
C ASP A 91 -18.73 5.27 8.97
N TYR A 92 -19.96 5.05 9.47
CA TYR A 92 -20.47 5.63 10.71
C TYR A 92 -20.95 4.58 11.72
N ASP A 93 -20.67 3.30 11.49
CA ASP A 93 -21.06 2.20 12.38
C ASP A 93 -20.11 2.14 13.60
N ALA A 94 -20.62 2.56 14.74
CA ALA A 94 -19.83 2.63 15.98
C ALA A 94 -19.31 1.26 16.44
N GLY A 95 -20.10 0.20 16.23
CA GLY A 95 -19.68 -1.18 16.54
C GLY A 95 -18.54 -1.65 15.66
N PHE A 96 -18.60 -1.35 14.37
CA PHE A 96 -17.52 -1.62 13.43
C PHE A 96 -16.24 -0.84 13.77
N HIS A 97 -16.35 0.45 14.08
CA HIS A 97 -15.20 1.25 14.50
C HIS A 97 -14.54 0.71 15.78
N GLN A 98 -15.34 0.29 16.76
CA GLN A 98 -14.81 -0.32 17.97
C GLN A 98 -14.08 -1.64 17.67
N ALA A 99 -14.67 -2.51 16.84
CA ALA A 99 -14.03 -3.75 16.40
C ALA A 99 -12.69 -3.51 15.71
N LEU A 100 -12.63 -2.54 14.79
CA LEU A 100 -11.40 -2.17 14.10
C LEU A 100 -10.32 -1.64 15.05
N ARG A 101 -10.68 -0.76 16.02
CA ARG A 101 -9.71 -0.25 17.00
C ARG A 101 -9.14 -1.37 17.87
N ARG A 102 -9.98 -2.30 18.33
CA ARG A 102 -9.52 -3.45 19.11
C ARG A 102 -8.62 -4.37 18.29
N ALA A 103 -9.03 -4.71 17.07
CA ALA A 103 -8.19 -5.49 16.16
C ALA A 103 -6.86 -4.79 15.84
N GLY A 104 -6.82 -3.46 15.78
CA GLY A 104 -5.60 -2.68 15.55
C GLY A 104 -4.52 -2.87 16.62
N THR A 105 -4.88 -3.32 17.82
CA THR A 105 -3.89 -3.66 18.88
C THR A 105 -3.30 -5.06 18.73
N ASP A 106 -3.84 -5.87 17.81
CA ASP A 106 -3.39 -7.23 17.57
C ASP A 106 -2.26 -7.25 16.54
N PRO A 107 -1.09 -7.84 16.84
CA PRO A 107 0.00 -7.98 15.86
C PRO A 107 -0.42 -8.70 14.57
N ALA A 108 -1.42 -9.59 14.60
CA ALA A 108 -1.96 -10.22 13.41
C ALA A 108 -2.58 -9.21 12.45
N MET A 109 -3.20 -8.12 12.96
CA MET A 109 -3.76 -7.06 12.14
C MET A 109 -2.65 -6.26 11.42
N THR A 110 -1.55 -5.97 12.12
CA THR A 110 -0.39 -5.33 11.48
C THR A 110 0.14 -6.18 10.31
N ARG A 111 0.31 -7.49 10.55
CA ARG A 111 0.72 -8.41 9.47
C ARG A 111 -0.27 -8.46 8.31
N ALA A 112 -1.56 -8.44 8.59
CA ALA A 112 -2.59 -8.44 7.54
C ALA A 112 -2.53 -7.17 6.70
N GLN A 113 -2.37 -6.01 7.33
CA GLN A 113 -2.19 -4.73 6.63
C GLN A 113 -0.93 -4.72 5.76
N ASP A 114 0.21 -5.14 6.30
CA ASP A 114 1.48 -5.19 5.57
C ASP A 114 1.38 -6.10 4.33
N ARG A 115 0.80 -7.29 4.47
CA ARG A 115 0.60 -8.22 3.35
C ARG A 115 -0.32 -7.68 2.27
N VAL A 116 -1.35 -6.93 2.63
CA VAL A 116 -2.26 -6.31 1.64
C VAL A 116 -1.57 -5.17 0.90
N VAL A 117 -0.82 -4.33 1.60
CA VAL A 117 0.00 -3.27 0.98
C VAL A 117 1.04 -3.87 0.03
N ASP A 118 1.71 -4.93 0.46
CA ASP A 118 2.68 -5.64 -0.36
C ASP A 118 2.05 -6.17 -1.65
N ALA A 119 0.91 -6.82 -1.54
CA ALA A 119 0.22 -7.39 -2.69
C ALA A 119 -0.35 -6.32 -3.65
N LEU A 120 -0.79 -5.18 -3.13
CA LEU A 120 -1.40 -4.12 -3.93
C LEU A 120 -0.38 -3.19 -4.60
N TYR A 121 0.77 -2.95 -3.96
CA TYR A 121 1.70 -1.91 -4.40
C TYR A 121 3.13 -2.39 -4.55
N TRP A 122 3.70 -3.08 -3.54
CA TRP A 122 5.10 -3.48 -3.56
C TRP A 122 5.41 -4.55 -4.59
N ALA A 123 4.65 -5.64 -4.60
CA ALA A 123 4.90 -6.74 -5.52
C ALA A 123 4.71 -6.33 -7.01
N PRO A 124 3.63 -5.60 -7.39
CA PRO A 124 3.52 -5.05 -8.74
C PRO A 124 4.67 -4.11 -9.10
N ALA A 125 5.06 -3.21 -8.18
CA ALA A 125 6.16 -2.29 -8.42
C ALA A 125 7.49 -3.00 -8.67
N CYS A 126 7.79 -4.03 -7.89
CA CYS A 126 8.99 -4.84 -8.08
C CYS A 126 8.95 -5.61 -9.41
N ALA A 127 7.81 -6.17 -9.79
CA ALA A 127 7.65 -6.89 -11.04
C ALA A 127 7.87 -5.96 -12.25
N GLU A 128 7.28 -4.76 -12.23
CA GLU A 128 7.47 -3.78 -13.31
C GLU A 128 8.89 -3.20 -13.34
N ALA A 129 9.49 -2.95 -12.18
CA ALA A 129 10.88 -2.53 -12.10
C ALA A 129 11.83 -3.58 -12.72
N ALA A 130 11.65 -4.85 -12.36
CA ALA A 130 12.43 -5.95 -12.91
C ALA A 130 12.23 -6.11 -14.42
N ALA A 131 11.00 -6.01 -14.92
CA ALA A 131 10.69 -6.07 -16.35
C ALA A 131 11.39 -4.96 -17.17
N MET A 132 11.74 -3.86 -16.52
CA MET A 132 12.46 -2.74 -17.14
C MET A 132 13.98 -2.74 -16.81
N GLY A 133 14.50 -3.76 -16.10
CA GLY A 133 15.90 -3.77 -15.67
C GLY A 133 16.25 -2.72 -14.62
N LEU A 134 15.27 -2.25 -13.83
CA LEU A 134 15.43 -1.26 -12.77
C LEU A 134 15.61 -1.94 -11.40
N ASP A 135 16.53 -2.91 -11.30
CA ASP A 135 16.69 -3.79 -10.14
C ASP A 135 17.41 -3.15 -8.95
N GLU A 136 17.94 -1.95 -9.11
CA GLU A 136 18.59 -1.25 -7.99
C GLU A 136 17.56 -0.83 -6.93
N PRO A 137 17.90 -0.90 -5.63
CA PRO A 137 16.98 -0.57 -4.53
C PRO A 137 16.34 0.81 -4.65
N LEU A 138 17.11 1.83 -5.08
CA LEU A 138 16.60 3.19 -5.27
C LEU A 138 15.58 3.24 -6.41
N SER A 139 15.85 2.57 -7.53
CA SER A 139 14.93 2.52 -8.67
C SER A 139 13.64 1.83 -8.28
N ARG A 140 13.70 0.70 -7.56
CA ARG A 140 12.52 0.02 -7.01
C ARG A 140 11.72 0.90 -6.04
N ALA A 141 12.39 1.67 -5.18
CA ALA A 141 11.72 2.62 -4.29
C ALA A 141 10.95 3.69 -5.05
N VAL A 142 11.55 4.25 -6.12
CA VAL A 142 10.91 5.25 -6.99
C VAL A 142 9.70 4.67 -7.73
N VAL A 143 9.81 3.45 -8.25
CA VAL A 143 8.70 2.75 -8.90
C VAL A 143 7.58 2.48 -7.89
N TYR A 144 7.91 2.01 -6.69
CA TYR A 144 6.95 1.73 -5.62
C TYR A 144 6.18 2.99 -5.19
N ASP A 145 6.88 4.09 -4.91
CA ASP A 145 6.26 5.38 -4.58
C ASP A 145 5.31 5.84 -5.71
N SER A 146 5.72 5.65 -6.95
CA SER A 146 4.92 6.00 -8.12
C SER A 146 3.67 5.12 -8.29
N HIS A 147 3.71 3.86 -7.86
CA HIS A 147 2.54 2.98 -7.79
C HIS A 147 1.53 3.43 -6.75
N ILE A 148 2.00 3.84 -5.56
CA ILE A 148 1.12 4.36 -4.49
C ILE A 148 0.35 5.59 -4.99
N HIS A 149 1.04 6.51 -5.69
CA HIS A 149 0.43 7.72 -6.24
C HIS A 149 -0.34 7.52 -7.57
N GLY A 150 -0.31 6.32 -8.15
CA GLY A 150 -0.95 6.03 -9.44
C GLY A 150 -0.32 6.73 -10.64
N SER A 151 0.90 7.27 -10.50
CA SER A 151 1.58 8.04 -11.55
C SER A 151 2.54 7.21 -12.42
N TRP A 152 2.79 5.94 -12.04
CA TRP A 152 3.84 5.14 -12.67
C TRP A 152 3.66 4.99 -14.18
N ALA A 153 2.56 4.45 -14.65
CA ALA A 153 2.36 4.16 -16.07
C ALA A 153 2.51 5.43 -16.93
N LEU A 154 1.83 6.52 -16.54
CA LEU A 154 1.86 7.77 -17.28
C LEU A 154 3.27 8.37 -17.35
N CYS A 155 3.96 8.45 -16.21
CA CYS A 155 5.30 9.07 -16.18
C CYS A 155 6.36 8.16 -16.83
N ARG A 156 6.23 6.82 -16.70
CA ARG A 156 7.05 5.85 -17.40
C ARG A 156 6.95 6.04 -18.92
N ASP A 157 5.75 6.05 -19.47
CA ASP A 157 5.52 6.15 -20.91
C ASP A 157 6.07 7.47 -21.45
N ARG A 158 5.81 8.58 -20.77
CA ARG A 158 6.39 9.90 -21.14
C ARG A 158 7.92 9.91 -21.09
N THR A 159 8.52 9.18 -20.12
CA THR A 159 9.98 9.11 -20.02
C THR A 159 10.55 8.25 -21.14
N VAL A 160 9.90 7.14 -21.48
CA VAL A 160 10.30 6.29 -22.61
C VAL A 160 10.19 7.05 -23.94
N ASP A 161 9.11 7.79 -24.14
CA ASP A 161 8.91 8.59 -25.35
C ASP A 161 10.01 9.67 -25.52
N ALA A 162 10.41 10.31 -24.42
CA ALA A 162 11.37 11.42 -24.46
C ALA A 162 12.84 10.94 -24.50
N TYR A 163 13.17 9.85 -23.83
CA TYR A 163 14.56 9.44 -23.57
C TYR A 163 14.88 8.00 -24.00
N GLY A 164 13.87 7.22 -24.40
CA GLY A 164 13.99 5.80 -24.68
C GLY A 164 13.90 4.92 -23.43
N PRO A 165 13.95 3.59 -23.59
CA PRO A 165 13.89 2.64 -22.49
C PRO A 165 15.17 2.65 -21.64
N PRO A 166 15.15 2.04 -20.42
CA PRO A 166 16.28 2.08 -19.47
C PRO A 166 17.61 1.53 -20.01
N ASP A 167 17.59 0.55 -20.90
CA ASP A 167 18.80 -0.03 -21.51
C ASP A 167 19.60 1.00 -22.34
N ARG A 168 18.94 2.04 -22.85
CA ARG A 168 19.56 3.10 -23.64
C ARG A 168 20.42 4.08 -22.82
N LEU A 169 19.99 4.37 -21.58
CA LEU A 169 20.66 5.32 -20.69
C LEU A 169 21.39 4.65 -19.52
N GLY A 170 21.06 3.40 -19.24
CA GLY A 170 21.36 2.71 -18.00
C GLY A 170 20.35 3.02 -16.89
N PRO A 171 20.10 2.06 -15.98
CA PRO A 171 19.03 2.13 -14.98
C PRO A 171 19.06 3.38 -14.10
N ARG A 172 20.23 3.78 -13.62
CA ARG A 172 20.38 4.97 -12.75
C ARG A 172 20.07 6.28 -13.48
N ALA A 173 20.58 6.44 -14.68
CA ALA A 173 20.36 7.67 -15.47
C ALA A 173 18.88 7.75 -15.87
N TRP A 174 18.30 6.64 -16.27
CA TRP A 174 16.88 6.57 -16.60
C TRP A 174 16.00 6.90 -15.38
N THR A 175 16.27 6.32 -14.21
CA THR A 175 15.55 6.64 -12.97
C THR A 175 15.60 8.14 -12.64
N ARG A 176 16.76 8.78 -12.89
CA ARG A 176 16.91 10.23 -12.65
C ARG A 176 16.01 11.06 -13.57
N VAL A 177 15.97 10.77 -14.87
CA VAL A 177 15.10 11.50 -15.81
C VAL A 177 13.62 11.18 -15.56
N TYR A 178 13.30 9.96 -15.14
CA TYR A 178 11.95 9.60 -14.69
C TYR A 178 11.49 10.45 -13.49
N VAL A 179 12.32 10.59 -12.48
CA VAL A 179 12.01 11.43 -11.29
C VAL A 179 11.79 12.88 -11.71
N GLN A 180 12.58 13.40 -12.66
CA GLN A 180 12.38 14.75 -13.19
C GLN A 180 11.05 14.88 -13.96
N MET A 181 10.70 13.89 -14.79
CA MET A 181 9.42 13.84 -15.50
C MET A 181 8.24 13.83 -14.53
N ARG A 182 8.31 12.99 -13.48
CA ARG A 182 7.28 12.92 -12.44
C ARG A 182 7.16 14.24 -11.66
N ARG A 183 8.27 14.87 -11.32
CA ARG A 183 8.29 16.19 -10.68
C ARG A 183 7.55 17.24 -11.51
N THR A 184 7.77 17.27 -12.81
CA THR A 184 7.05 18.17 -13.73
C THR A 184 5.56 17.85 -13.80
N TRP A 185 5.19 16.57 -13.67
CA TRP A 185 3.78 16.16 -13.67
C TRP A 185 3.07 16.55 -12.37
N LEU A 186 3.78 16.57 -11.23
CA LEU A 186 3.24 16.93 -9.90
C LEU A 186 3.11 18.46 -9.72
N ALA A 187 3.82 19.28 -10.48
CA ALA A 187 3.80 20.74 -10.42
C ALA A 187 2.59 21.33 -11.14
#